data_66a3551875b0dd4175a92511fe776e81
#
_entry.id   66a3551875b0dd4175a92511fe776e81
#
_cell.length_a   1.000
_cell.length_b   1.000
_cell.length_c   1.000
_cell.angle_alpha   90.00
_cell.angle_beta   90.00
_cell.angle_gamma   90.00
#
_symmetry.space_group_name_H-M   'P 1'
#
loop_
_entity.id
_entity.type
_entity.pdbx_description
1 polymer ?
#
loop_
_entity_poly.entity_id
_entity_poly.type
_entity_poly.pdbx_seq_one_letter_code
_entity_poly.pdbx_strand_id
1 'polypeptide(L)'
;MKYTAIFALALLAASCAPTEDEKAAPLLAEISSLYEKGEYKATLDSITVLRERFPKAVETRRKALTIWQDASLKMAQDDVAKTDGLLQEATTQLENEADLYKKNMLRVRCDSLRARYEAMCGVVRMIHARQKQAQKPETKTVTH
;
A
#
# COMPACT_ATOMS: atom_id res chain seq x y z
N MET A 1 5.51 -40.54 50.04
CA MET A 1 4.63 -40.11 48.94
C MET A 1 4.20 -38.64 49.07
N LYS A 2 5.13 -37.68 49.27
CA LYS A 2 4.81 -36.24 49.41
C LYS A 2 5.55 -35.34 48.41
N TYR A 3 6.29 -35.90 47.47
CA TYR A 3 7.11 -35.14 46.54
C TYR A 3 6.68 -35.25 45.07
N THR A 4 5.66 -36.08 44.76
CA THR A 4 5.14 -36.28 43.40
C THR A 4 4.12 -35.24 42.97
N ALA A 5 3.56 -34.48 43.90
CA ALA A 5 2.54 -33.45 43.59
C ALA A 5 3.14 -32.10 43.15
N ILE A 6 4.41 -31.81 43.45
CA ILE A 6 5.07 -30.51 43.13
C ILE A 6 5.60 -30.48 41.71
N PHE A 7 5.87 -31.63 41.10
CA PHE A 7 6.44 -31.69 39.73
C PHE A 7 5.40 -31.51 38.62
N ALA A 8 4.10 -31.72 38.91
CA ALA A 8 3.03 -31.59 37.93
C ALA A 8 2.58 -30.13 37.70
N LEU A 9 2.89 -29.20 38.61
CA LEU A 9 2.48 -27.80 38.51
C LEU A 9 3.45 -26.91 37.72
N ALA A 10 4.69 -27.36 37.49
CA ALA A 10 5.70 -26.61 36.79
C ALA A 10 5.60 -26.69 35.23
N LEU A 11 4.78 -27.58 34.70
CA LEU A 11 4.62 -27.81 33.24
C LEU A 11 3.57 -26.94 32.58
N LEU A 12 2.78 -26.16 33.34
CA LEU A 12 1.72 -25.30 32.81
C LEU A 12 2.18 -23.84 32.52
N ALA A 13 3.43 -23.48 32.85
CA ALA A 13 3.96 -22.13 32.64
C ALA A 13 4.71 -21.94 31.29
N ALA A 14 4.80 -22.97 30.45
CA ALA A 14 5.64 -22.97 29.26
C ALA A 14 4.91 -22.55 27.95
N SER A 15 3.67 -22.01 28.02
CA SER A 15 2.87 -21.78 26.81
C SER A 15 2.43 -20.32 26.58
N CYS A 16 3.26 -19.33 26.94
CA CYS A 16 2.96 -17.92 26.64
C CYS A 16 4.13 -17.21 25.95
N ALA A 17 4.74 -17.84 24.97
CA ALA A 17 5.59 -17.09 24.04
C ALA A 17 4.66 -16.31 23.08
N PRO A 18 4.81 -14.98 22.95
CA PRO A 18 3.96 -14.19 22.04
C PRO A 18 4.09 -14.70 20.61
N THR A 19 2.96 -14.82 19.94
CA THR A 19 2.89 -15.21 18.52
C THR A 19 3.60 -14.19 17.63
N GLU A 20 3.94 -14.56 16.42
CA GLU A 20 4.54 -13.63 15.45
C GLU A 20 3.57 -12.46 15.13
N ASP A 21 2.27 -12.71 15.12
CA ASP A 21 1.26 -11.65 14.94
C ASP A 21 1.22 -10.70 16.14
N GLU A 22 1.33 -11.18 17.37
CA GLU A 22 1.40 -10.34 18.57
C GLU A 22 2.68 -9.49 18.59
N LYS A 23 3.81 -10.02 18.17
CA LYS A 23 5.08 -9.28 18.06
C LYS A 23 5.01 -8.20 16.97
N ALA A 24 4.26 -8.44 15.89
CA ALA A 24 4.09 -7.52 14.77
C ALA A 24 3.02 -6.45 15.01
N ALA A 25 2.12 -6.65 15.99
CA ALA A 25 1.00 -5.74 16.26
C ALA A 25 1.40 -4.28 16.52
N PRO A 26 2.46 -3.95 17.28
CA PRO A 26 2.89 -2.57 17.48
C PRO A 26 3.27 -1.87 16.15
N LEU A 27 3.96 -2.57 15.26
CA LEU A 27 4.34 -2.02 13.96
C LEU A 27 3.12 -1.83 13.05
N LEU A 28 2.11 -2.71 13.13
CA LEU A 28 0.85 -2.51 12.42
C LEU A 28 0.09 -1.28 12.92
N ALA A 29 0.12 -1.02 14.24
CA ALA A 29 -0.50 0.18 14.82
C ALA A 29 0.20 1.46 14.33
N GLU A 30 1.54 1.46 14.24
CA GLU A 30 2.32 2.55 13.66
C GLU A 30 1.95 2.78 12.19
N ILE A 31 1.88 1.72 11.37
CA ILE A 31 1.46 1.77 9.97
C ILE A 31 0.08 2.39 9.84
N SER A 32 -0.88 1.99 10.68
CA SER A 32 -2.23 2.55 10.68
C SER A 32 -2.23 4.04 11.01
N SER A 33 -1.44 4.45 12.01
CA SER A 33 -1.29 5.87 12.39
C SER A 33 -0.68 6.72 11.27
N LEU A 34 0.34 6.22 10.57
CA LEU A 34 0.93 6.91 9.42
C LEU A 34 -0.09 7.07 8.28
N TYR A 35 -0.87 6.02 8.01
CA TYR A 35 -1.93 6.06 7.00
C TYR A 35 -3.01 7.10 7.33
N GLU A 36 -3.49 7.14 8.59
CA GLU A 36 -4.48 8.12 9.05
C GLU A 36 -3.99 9.57 8.98
N LYS A 37 -2.68 9.79 9.15
CA LYS A 37 -2.05 11.10 8.96
C LYS A 37 -1.85 11.49 7.50
N GLY A 38 -2.14 10.60 6.55
CA GLY A 38 -1.90 10.83 5.13
C GLY A 38 -0.44 10.68 4.70
N GLU A 39 0.42 10.15 5.57
CA GLU A 39 1.84 9.90 5.31
C GLU A 39 2.02 8.60 4.49
N TYR A 40 1.39 8.53 3.31
CA TYR A 40 1.27 7.30 2.53
C TYR A 40 2.60 6.68 2.13
N LYS A 41 3.61 7.51 1.80
CA LYS A 41 4.94 6.98 1.48
C LYS A 41 5.56 6.26 2.68
N ALA A 42 5.56 6.90 3.87
CA ALA A 42 6.07 6.31 5.09
C ALA A 42 5.27 5.05 5.48
N THR A 43 3.95 5.06 5.26
CA THR A 43 3.08 3.89 5.43
C THR A 43 3.58 2.70 4.59
N LEU A 44 3.87 2.90 3.30
CA LEU A 44 4.34 1.84 2.40
C LEU A 44 5.73 1.33 2.79
N ASP A 45 6.64 2.23 3.18
CA ASP A 45 7.98 1.89 3.65
C ASP A 45 7.90 1.03 4.92
N SER A 46 7.05 1.41 5.91
CA SER A 46 6.84 0.64 7.15
C SER A 46 6.18 -0.72 6.90
N ILE A 47 5.30 -0.85 5.91
CA ILE A 47 4.73 -2.16 5.51
C ILE A 47 5.82 -3.08 4.92
N THR A 48 6.78 -2.53 4.19
CA THR A 48 7.92 -3.31 3.69
C THR A 48 8.74 -3.85 4.86
N VAL A 49 9.07 -3.02 5.84
CA VAL A 49 9.76 -3.42 7.07
C VAL A 49 8.98 -4.50 7.83
N LEU A 50 7.65 -4.36 7.93
CA LEU A 50 6.80 -5.38 8.58
C LEU A 50 6.92 -6.75 7.89
N ARG A 51 6.91 -6.78 6.57
CA ARG A 51 7.02 -8.02 5.78
C ARG A 51 8.38 -8.70 5.95
N GLU A 52 9.45 -7.91 6.06
CA GLU A 52 10.82 -8.40 6.23
C GLU A 52 11.05 -8.91 7.66
N ARG A 53 10.61 -8.16 8.67
CA ARG A 53 10.85 -8.50 10.07
C ARG A 53 9.93 -9.60 10.59
N PHE A 54 8.71 -9.70 10.09
CA PHE A 54 7.68 -10.64 10.56
C PHE A 54 7.08 -11.47 9.41
N PRO A 55 7.90 -12.28 8.72
CA PRO A 55 7.42 -13.05 7.55
C PRO A 55 6.33 -14.07 7.90
N LYS A 56 6.25 -14.50 9.18
CA LYS A 56 5.29 -15.49 9.66
C LYS A 56 4.02 -14.88 10.29
N ALA A 57 3.94 -13.55 10.45
CA ALA A 57 2.78 -12.86 10.99
C ALA A 57 1.67 -12.73 9.91
N VAL A 58 0.94 -13.82 9.68
CA VAL A 58 0.01 -13.95 8.54
C VAL A 58 -1.15 -12.96 8.64
N GLU A 59 -1.80 -12.87 9.79
CA GLU A 59 -2.97 -12.00 9.99
C GLU A 59 -2.58 -10.52 9.96
N THR A 60 -1.48 -10.17 10.60
CA THR A 60 -0.95 -8.81 10.61
C THR A 60 -0.57 -8.37 9.19
N ARG A 61 0.09 -9.24 8.41
CA ARG A 61 0.45 -8.97 7.02
C ARG A 61 -0.78 -8.84 6.11
N ARG A 62 -1.85 -9.59 6.37
CA ARG A 62 -3.11 -9.47 5.64
C ARG A 62 -3.78 -8.12 5.89
N LYS A 63 -3.82 -7.65 7.14
CA LYS A 63 -4.31 -6.31 7.49
C LYS A 63 -3.46 -5.22 6.84
N ALA A 64 -2.14 -5.34 6.91
CA ALA A 64 -1.21 -4.41 6.28
C ALA A 64 -1.36 -4.37 4.75
N LEU A 65 -1.75 -5.47 4.10
CA LEU A 65 -2.00 -5.51 2.65
C LEU A 65 -3.16 -4.60 2.25
N THR A 66 -4.24 -4.55 3.03
CA THR A 66 -5.36 -3.64 2.78
C THR A 66 -4.90 -2.19 2.87
N ILE A 67 -4.16 -1.84 3.94
CA ILE A 67 -3.61 -0.48 4.11
C ILE A 67 -2.66 -0.14 2.94
N TRP A 68 -1.85 -1.10 2.50
CA TRP A 68 -0.94 -0.92 1.37
C TRP A 68 -1.69 -0.58 0.07
N GLN A 69 -2.78 -1.29 -0.21
CA GLN A 69 -3.61 -1.05 -1.40
C GLN A 69 -4.24 0.34 -1.35
N ASP A 70 -4.78 0.74 -0.20
CA ASP A 70 -5.45 2.04 -0.04
C ASP A 70 -4.44 3.19 -0.09
N ALA A 71 -3.29 3.08 0.57
CA ALA A 71 -2.22 4.08 0.51
C ALA A 71 -1.67 4.23 -0.92
N SER A 72 -1.45 3.12 -1.62
CA SER A 72 -1.01 3.13 -3.02
C SER A 72 -2.04 3.80 -3.94
N LEU A 73 -3.34 3.55 -3.70
CA LEU A 73 -4.42 4.20 -4.45
C LEU A 73 -4.42 5.71 -4.23
N LYS A 74 -4.31 6.16 -2.97
CA LYS A 74 -4.26 7.59 -2.63
C LYS A 74 -3.08 8.28 -3.29
N MET A 75 -1.89 7.69 -3.22
CA MET A 75 -0.70 8.24 -3.89
C MET A 75 -0.88 8.33 -5.41
N ALA A 76 -1.45 7.31 -6.04
CA ALA A 76 -1.68 7.32 -7.47
C ALA A 76 -2.72 8.38 -7.87
N GLN A 77 -3.78 8.57 -7.10
CA GLN A 77 -4.79 9.61 -7.32
C GLN A 77 -4.20 11.01 -7.17
N ASP A 78 -3.35 11.23 -6.16
CA ASP A 78 -2.64 12.51 -5.97
C ASP A 78 -1.70 12.82 -7.14
N ASP A 79 -0.99 11.81 -7.65
CA ASP A 79 -0.10 11.98 -8.80
C ASP A 79 -0.89 12.27 -10.09
N VAL A 80 -2.05 11.64 -10.29
CA VAL A 80 -2.97 11.96 -11.38
C VAL A 80 -3.40 13.41 -11.31
N ALA A 81 -3.88 13.88 -10.16
CA ALA A 81 -4.36 15.25 -9.98
C ALA A 81 -3.25 16.29 -10.21
N LYS A 82 -2.07 16.07 -9.67
CA LYS A 82 -0.90 16.94 -9.87
C LYS A 82 -0.45 16.97 -11.33
N THR A 83 -0.41 15.79 -11.97
CA THR A 83 0.03 15.70 -13.38
C THR A 83 -0.98 16.35 -14.32
N ASP A 84 -2.28 16.23 -14.04
CA ASP A 84 -3.34 16.89 -14.80
C ASP A 84 -3.18 18.41 -14.73
N GLY A 85 -3.00 18.97 -13.54
CA GLY A 85 -2.76 20.42 -13.38
C GLY A 85 -1.53 20.92 -14.15
N LEU A 86 -0.42 20.18 -14.07
CA LEU A 86 0.81 20.52 -14.83
C LEU A 86 0.59 20.43 -16.35
N LEU A 87 -0.19 19.43 -16.80
CA LEU A 87 -0.51 19.26 -18.22
C LEU A 87 -1.37 20.41 -18.74
N GLN A 88 -2.39 20.81 -17.98
CA GLN A 88 -3.23 21.96 -18.33
C GLN A 88 -2.41 23.25 -18.42
N GLU A 89 -1.55 23.53 -17.44
CA GLU A 89 -0.64 24.66 -17.44
C GLU A 89 0.29 24.65 -18.66
N ALA A 90 0.96 23.52 -18.92
CA ALA A 90 1.88 23.39 -20.07
C ALA A 90 1.15 23.54 -21.40
N THR A 91 -0.10 23.07 -21.51
CA THR A 91 -0.94 23.22 -22.71
C THR A 91 -1.28 24.70 -22.95
N THR A 92 -1.69 25.44 -21.91
CA THR A 92 -1.97 26.87 -22.01
C THR A 92 -0.72 27.65 -22.39
N GLN A 93 0.45 27.31 -21.85
CA GLN A 93 1.71 27.94 -22.23
C GLN A 93 2.05 27.66 -23.71
N LEU A 94 1.83 26.41 -24.17
CA LEU A 94 2.07 26.02 -25.56
C LEU A 94 1.20 26.80 -26.57
N GLU A 95 -0.05 27.02 -26.22
CA GLU A 95 -0.99 27.78 -27.09
C GLU A 95 -0.56 29.22 -27.24
N ASN A 96 -0.03 29.86 -26.19
CA ASN A 96 0.33 31.27 -26.15
C ASN A 96 1.81 31.54 -26.52
N GLU A 97 2.65 30.51 -26.73
CA GLU A 97 4.06 30.70 -27.06
C GLU A 97 4.25 31.01 -28.56
N ALA A 98 4.92 32.10 -28.84
CA ALA A 98 5.25 32.54 -30.22
C ALA A 98 6.62 32.03 -30.70
N ASP A 99 7.57 31.86 -29.79
CA ASP A 99 8.92 31.39 -30.11
C ASP A 99 8.89 29.90 -30.48
N LEU A 100 9.37 29.55 -31.67
CA LEU A 100 9.31 28.18 -32.20
C LEU A 100 10.12 27.19 -31.38
N TYR A 101 11.28 27.57 -30.84
CA TYR A 101 12.10 26.70 -30.03
C TYR A 101 11.40 26.40 -28.71
N LYS A 102 10.95 27.39 -28.00
CA LYS A 102 10.19 27.23 -26.73
C LYS A 102 8.92 26.43 -26.95
N LYS A 103 8.21 26.71 -28.05
CA LYS A 103 7.00 25.96 -28.41
C LYS A 103 7.28 24.46 -28.61
N ASN A 104 8.39 24.11 -29.23
CA ASN A 104 8.79 22.70 -29.38
C ASN A 104 9.16 22.06 -28.04
N MET A 105 9.84 22.77 -27.15
CA MET A 105 10.13 22.29 -25.78
C MET A 105 8.86 22.07 -24.97
N LEU A 106 7.86 22.96 -25.09
CA LEU A 106 6.57 22.82 -24.44
C LEU A 106 5.78 21.62 -24.97
N ARG A 107 5.82 21.34 -26.29
CA ARG A 107 5.23 20.10 -26.86
C ARG A 107 5.81 18.84 -26.21
N VAL A 108 7.15 18.73 -26.14
CA VAL A 108 7.81 17.59 -25.50
C VAL A 108 7.38 17.47 -24.04
N ARG A 109 7.27 18.60 -23.32
CA ARG A 109 6.77 18.61 -21.93
C ARG A 109 5.32 18.12 -21.85
N CYS A 110 4.44 18.58 -22.71
CA CYS A 110 3.02 18.13 -22.76
C CYS A 110 2.93 16.63 -23.06
N ASP A 111 3.72 16.11 -24.02
CA ASP A 111 3.70 14.70 -24.37
C ASP A 111 4.19 13.83 -23.21
N SER A 112 5.26 14.26 -22.51
CA SER A 112 5.78 13.57 -21.33
C SER A 112 4.75 13.56 -20.18
N LEU A 113 4.09 14.69 -19.90
CA LEU A 113 3.07 14.80 -18.86
C LEU A 113 1.83 13.96 -19.21
N ARG A 114 1.41 13.93 -20.49
CA ARG A 114 0.31 13.08 -20.96
C ARG A 114 0.60 11.60 -20.77
N ALA A 115 1.79 11.16 -21.15
CA ALA A 115 2.21 9.78 -20.95
C ALA A 115 2.21 9.38 -19.47
N ARG A 116 2.69 10.26 -18.58
CA ARG A 116 2.64 10.07 -17.13
C ARG A 116 1.22 9.98 -16.60
N TYR A 117 0.36 10.90 -17.00
CA TYR A 117 -1.07 10.94 -16.63
C TYR A 117 -1.76 9.62 -17.00
N GLU A 118 -1.59 9.16 -18.23
CA GLU A 118 -2.18 7.91 -18.72
C GLU A 118 -1.66 6.68 -17.95
N ALA A 119 -0.36 6.64 -17.66
CA ALA A 119 0.25 5.58 -16.88
C ALA A 119 -0.34 5.52 -15.45
N MET A 120 -0.47 6.67 -14.77
CA MET A 120 -1.03 6.73 -13.41
C MET A 120 -2.52 6.40 -13.39
N CYS A 121 -3.29 6.83 -14.38
CA CYS A 121 -4.68 6.40 -14.55
C CYS A 121 -4.79 4.86 -14.73
N GLY A 122 -3.83 4.26 -15.42
CA GLY A 122 -3.68 2.80 -15.54
C GLY A 122 -3.46 2.12 -14.18
N VAL A 123 -2.57 2.68 -13.35
CA VAL A 123 -2.30 2.19 -11.98
C VAL A 123 -3.57 2.24 -11.13
N VAL A 124 -4.29 3.36 -11.12
CA VAL A 124 -5.56 3.52 -10.38
C VAL A 124 -6.57 2.43 -10.80
N ARG A 125 -6.77 2.23 -12.11
CA ARG A 125 -7.67 1.18 -12.63
C ARG A 125 -7.25 -0.22 -12.18
N MET A 126 -5.95 -0.51 -12.20
CA MET A 126 -5.42 -1.81 -11.77
C MET A 126 -5.66 -2.06 -10.28
N ILE A 127 -5.44 -1.06 -9.42
CA ILE A 127 -5.68 -1.19 -7.97
C ILE A 127 -7.17 -1.45 -7.72
N HIS A 128 -8.07 -0.69 -8.34
CA HIS A 128 -9.52 -0.92 -8.21
C HIS A 128 -9.95 -2.33 -8.69
N ALA A 129 -9.37 -2.82 -9.79
CA ALA A 129 -9.66 -4.16 -10.27
C ALA A 129 -9.24 -5.23 -9.25
N ARG A 130 -8.07 -5.08 -8.61
CA ARG A 130 -7.60 -6.00 -7.56
C ARG A 130 -8.46 -5.93 -6.30
N GLN A 131 -8.86 -4.74 -5.86
CA GLN A 131 -9.76 -4.58 -4.71
C GLN A 131 -11.10 -5.27 -4.96
N LYS A 132 -11.68 -5.14 -6.15
CA LYS A 132 -12.92 -5.85 -6.53
C LYS A 132 -12.75 -7.36 -6.55
N GLN A 133 -11.59 -7.88 -6.99
CA GLN A 133 -11.31 -9.32 -6.97
C GLN A 133 -11.20 -9.86 -5.55
N ALA A 134 -10.55 -9.12 -4.64
CA ALA A 134 -10.41 -9.50 -3.25
C ALA A 134 -11.76 -9.51 -2.47
N GLN A 135 -12.76 -8.75 -2.94
CA GLN A 135 -14.10 -8.70 -2.37
C GLN A 135 -15.03 -9.79 -2.88
N LYS A 136 -14.69 -10.49 -3.98
CA LYS A 136 -15.48 -11.63 -4.47
C LYS A 136 -15.30 -12.82 -3.51
N PRO A 137 -16.40 -13.38 -2.95
CA PRO A 137 -16.29 -14.60 -2.18
C PRO A 137 -15.70 -15.71 -3.07
N GLU A 138 -14.72 -16.43 -2.54
CA GLU A 138 -14.18 -17.62 -3.19
C GLU A 138 -15.34 -18.61 -3.41
N THR A 139 -15.79 -18.75 -4.65
CA THR A 139 -16.67 -19.84 -5.04
C THR A 139 -15.83 -21.11 -4.91
N LYS A 140 -15.97 -21.81 -3.77
CA LYS A 140 -15.41 -23.16 -3.59
C LYS A 140 -15.95 -24.01 -4.73
N THR A 141 -15.13 -24.28 -5.73
CA THR A 141 -15.38 -25.33 -6.71
C THR A 141 -15.27 -26.63 -5.95
N VAL A 142 -16.41 -27.13 -5.49
CA VAL A 142 -16.54 -28.52 -5.02
C VAL A 142 -16.46 -29.36 -6.28
N THR A 143 -15.28 -29.88 -6.58
CA THR A 143 -15.09 -30.95 -7.55
C THR A 143 -15.60 -32.23 -6.89
N HIS A 144 -16.71 -32.75 -7.40
CA HIS A 144 -17.18 -34.10 -7.15
C HIS A 144 -16.35 -35.11 -7.96
#